data_407f3e7dcd380340ac036ab9b3585e06
#
_entry.id   407f3e7dcd380340ac036ab9b3585e06
#
_cell.length_a   1.000
_cell.length_b   1.000
_cell.length_c   1.000
_cell.angle_alpha   90.00
_cell.angle_beta   90.00
_cell.angle_gamma   90.00
#
_symmetry.space_group_name_H-M   'P 1'
#
loop_
_entity.id
_entity.type
_entity.pdbx_description
1 polymer ?
#
loop_
_entity_poly.entity_id
_entity_poly.type
_entity_poly.pdbx_seq_one_letter_code
_entity_poly.pdbx_strand_id
1 'polypeptide(L)'
;MQRLIVKVKKLNKRKWIPAALPDLTGIIGTVNEGFTFLGEEISVLPNPSLGKWYKDQDQKFYWGGGLNVLEDIPDEEEENGDHELELGATISPVRKRKIEQVINAFETGTAEGKYGALVRLKDYTDPATGDLIVQVTYGRSQTTEFGHLKVLVEDYVDQQGLFADELKPYIIKIGKKPSLATDDIFCNALKSAGKNDPLMKSCQDHLFEAKYYQPAFSWYSQHRFTHPLSMLVIYDSYIHSGSILRFLRRRFTTATPVNGGDEKEWITNYVNTRHQWLANHSNPLLRNTVYRTNCFKEQVANANWDLSQAIRANGVTIN
;
A
#
# COMPACT_ATOMS: atom_id res chain seq x y z
N MET A 1 1.40 -6.78 -24.18
CA MET A 1 0.58 -5.89 -23.31
C MET A 1 1.35 -4.60 -23.08
N GLN A 2 0.68 -3.48 -23.02
CA GLN A 2 1.28 -2.16 -22.77
C GLN A 2 0.86 -1.70 -21.37
N ARG A 3 1.74 -0.98 -20.69
CA ARG A 3 1.36 -0.34 -19.43
C ARG A 3 0.64 0.97 -19.73
N LEU A 4 -0.51 1.15 -19.10
CA LEU A 4 -1.41 2.25 -19.35
C LEU A 4 -1.68 3.02 -18.05
N ILE A 5 -1.81 4.34 -18.15
CA ILE A 5 -2.20 5.22 -17.03
C ILE A 5 -3.42 6.05 -17.44
N VAL A 6 -4.37 6.15 -16.53
CA VAL A 6 -5.56 7.01 -16.69
C VAL A 6 -5.16 8.48 -16.54
N LYS A 7 -5.41 9.28 -17.59
CA LYS A 7 -5.09 10.73 -17.65
C LYS A 7 -6.29 11.65 -17.42
N VAL A 8 -7.48 11.08 -17.29
CA VAL A 8 -8.73 11.82 -17.08
C VAL A 8 -9.23 11.60 -15.65
N LYS A 9 -9.98 12.56 -15.10
CA LYS A 9 -10.50 12.48 -13.72
C LYS A 9 -11.24 11.17 -13.42
N LYS A 10 -12.03 10.68 -14.40
CA LYS A 10 -12.72 9.39 -14.33
C LYS A 10 -12.76 8.77 -15.70
N LEU A 11 -12.40 7.48 -15.79
CA LEU A 11 -12.51 6.67 -16.99
C LEU A 11 -13.43 5.48 -16.72
N ASN A 12 -14.38 5.24 -17.62
CA ASN A 12 -15.29 4.11 -17.48
C ASN A 12 -14.58 2.78 -17.70
N LYS A 13 -14.78 1.87 -16.75
CA LYS A 13 -14.44 0.45 -16.85
C LYS A 13 -15.67 -0.29 -17.42
N ARG A 14 -15.50 -1.04 -18.50
CA ARG A 14 -16.60 -1.64 -19.26
C ARG A 14 -16.48 -3.15 -19.38
N LYS A 15 -17.63 -3.81 -19.52
CA LYS A 15 -17.73 -5.25 -19.79
C LYS A 15 -17.52 -5.56 -21.29
N TRP A 16 -17.84 -4.61 -22.18
CA TRP A 16 -17.65 -4.68 -23.64
C TRP A 16 -17.39 -3.30 -24.22
N ILE A 17 -16.90 -3.27 -25.48
CA ILE A 17 -16.74 -2.06 -26.26
C ILE A 17 -18.10 -1.71 -26.87
N PRO A 18 -18.64 -0.49 -26.70
CA PRO A 18 -19.91 -0.10 -27.30
C PRO A 18 -19.79 0.03 -28.82
N ALA A 19 -20.91 -0.15 -29.54
CA ALA A 19 -20.96 0.07 -30.99
C ALA A 19 -20.93 1.57 -31.37
N ALA A 20 -21.40 2.45 -30.48
CA ALA A 20 -21.39 3.90 -30.65
C ALA A 20 -21.26 4.63 -29.30
N LEU A 21 -20.82 5.90 -29.31
CA LEU A 21 -20.82 6.78 -28.15
C LEU A 21 -21.77 7.98 -28.37
N PRO A 22 -22.43 8.46 -27.31
CA PRO A 22 -22.40 8.00 -25.93
C PRO A 22 -23.25 6.75 -25.70
N ASP A 23 -22.68 5.75 -25.04
CA ASP A 23 -23.42 4.56 -24.60
C ASP A 23 -23.05 4.30 -23.13
N LEU A 24 -24.04 4.25 -22.26
CA LEU A 24 -23.89 3.99 -20.83
C LEU A 24 -24.02 2.50 -20.48
N THR A 25 -24.43 1.66 -21.42
CA THR A 25 -24.54 0.22 -21.22
C THR A 25 -23.15 -0.43 -21.09
N GLY A 26 -23.07 -1.53 -20.36
CA GLY A 26 -21.81 -2.22 -20.16
C GLY A 26 -20.79 -1.53 -19.26
N ILE A 27 -21.08 -0.35 -18.71
CA ILE A 27 -20.24 0.28 -17.67
C ILE A 27 -20.43 -0.51 -16.38
N ILE A 28 -19.32 -1.02 -15.84
CA ILE A 28 -19.29 -1.81 -14.60
C ILE A 28 -18.56 -1.07 -13.47
N GLY A 29 -18.11 0.15 -13.71
CA GLY A 29 -17.43 0.98 -12.75
C GLY A 29 -16.59 2.06 -13.43
N THR A 30 -15.82 2.79 -12.63
CA THR A 30 -14.89 3.82 -13.10
C THR A 30 -13.54 3.66 -12.43
N VAL A 31 -12.49 4.08 -13.12
CA VAL A 31 -11.15 4.26 -12.56
C VAL A 31 -10.77 5.74 -12.59
N ASN A 32 -10.00 6.17 -11.61
CA ASN A 32 -9.62 7.58 -11.45
C ASN A 32 -8.29 7.89 -12.15
N GLU A 33 -8.03 9.17 -12.32
CA GLU A 33 -6.74 9.67 -12.81
C GLU A 33 -5.58 9.08 -11.98
N GLY A 34 -4.52 8.63 -12.68
CA GLY A 34 -3.37 7.98 -12.08
C GLY A 34 -3.50 6.48 -11.89
N PHE A 35 -4.69 5.87 -12.11
CA PHE A 35 -4.81 4.40 -12.10
C PHE A 35 -4.00 3.79 -13.23
N THR A 36 -3.16 2.78 -12.92
CA THR A 36 -2.32 2.08 -13.90
C THR A 36 -2.72 0.61 -14.01
N PHE A 37 -2.64 0.07 -15.22
CA PHE A 37 -2.90 -1.35 -15.48
C PHE A 37 -2.12 -1.81 -16.73
N LEU A 38 -1.98 -3.14 -16.86
CA LEU A 38 -1.49 -3.77 -18.09
C LEU A 38 -2.67 -3.99 -19.02
N GLY A 39 -2.59 -3.45 -20.22
CA GLY A 39 -3.63 -3.59 -21.24
C GLY A 39 -3.08 -3.97 -22.60
N GLU A 40 -3.89 -4.66 -23.36
CA GLU A 40 -3.66 -5.01 -24.76
C GLU A 40 -4.53 -4.12 -25.65
N GLU A 41 -3.95 -3.49 -26.66
CA GLU A 41 -4.70 -2.73 -27.65
C GLU A 41 -5.57 -3.68 -28.48
N ILE A 42 -6.86 -3.35 -28.60
CA ILE A 42 -7.83 -4.14 -29.38
C ILE A 42 -7.70 -3.75 -30.85
N SER A 43 -7.28 -4.70 -31.67
CA SER A 43 -7.08 -4.49 -33.11
C SER A 43 -8.38 -4.48 -33.93
N VAL A 44 -9.42 -5.18 -33.46
CA VAL A 44 -10.71 -5.28 -34.15
C VAL A 44 -11.79 -4.64 -33.27
N LEU A 45 -12.30 -3.50 -33.70
CA LEU A 45 -13.34 -2.73 -32.99
C LEU A 45 -14.70 -2.90 -33.67
N PRO A 46 -15.80 -2.89 -32.91
CA PRO A 46 -17.16 -2.85 -33.47
C PRO A 46 -17.37 -1.66 -34.42
N ASN A 47 -16.68 -0.55 -34.12
CA ASN A 47 -16.68 0.65 -34.96
C ASN A 47 -15.31 1.35 -34.86
N PRO A 48 -14.55 1.43 -35.96
CA PRO A 48 -13.22 2.06 -35.98
C PRO A 48 -13.23 3.57 -35.58
N SER A 49 -14.35 4.26 -35.75
CA SER A 49 -14.46 5.69 -35.38
C SER A 49 -14.40 5.94 -33.86
N LEU A 50 -14.50 4.91 -33.04
CA LEU A 50 -14.43 4.99 -31.58
C LEU A 50 -13.00 5.24 -31.06
N GLY A 51 -12.00 5.25 -31.92
CA GLY A 51 -10.59 5.38 -31.54
C GLY A 51 -10.03 4.10 -30.90
N LYS A 52 -8.91 4.24 -30.22
CA LYS A 52 -8.24 3.08 -29.57
C LYS A 52 -8.97 2.61 -28.34
N TRP A 53 -8.96 1.29 -28.14
CA TRP A 53 -9.48 0.63 -26.94
C TRP A 53 -8.46 -0.38 -26.43
N TYR A 54 -8.43 -0.53 -25.11
CA TYR A 54 -7.54 -1.46 -24.42
C TYR A 54 -8.33 -2.40 -23.53
N LYS A 55 -7.84 -3.64 -23.41
CA LYS A 55 -8.40 -4.68 -22.56
C LYS A 55 -7.38 -5.06 -21.49
N ASP A 56 -7.81 -5.05 -20.22
CA ASP A 56 -6.96 -5.48 -19.10
C ASP A 56 -6.94 -7.02 -18.93
N GLN A 57 -6.13 -7.51 -17.98
CA GLN A 57 -5.99 -8.93 -17.66
C GLN A 57 -7.32 -9.55 -17.17
N ASP A 58 -8.21 -8.75 -16.59
CA ASP A 58 -9.55 -9.18 -16.11
C ASP A 58 -10.61 -9.10 -17.22
N GLN A 59 -10.21 -8.96 -18.48
CA GLN A 59 -11.09 -8.86 -19.66
C GLN A 59 -12.04 -7.64 -19.57
N LYS A 60 -11.60 -6.51 -18.97
CA LYS A 60 -12.34 -5.26 -18.93
C LYS A 60 -11.78 -4.28 -19.96
N PHE A 61 -12.66 -3.44 -20.48
CA PHE A 61 -12.35 -2.55 -21.59
C PHE A 61 -12.31 -1.09 -21.16
N TYR A 62 -11.34 -0.35 -21.71
CA TYR A 62 -11.10 1.06 -21.43
C TYR A 62 -10.86 1.82 -22.72
N TRP A 63 -11.45 3.01 -22.82
CA TRP A 63 -11.26 3.88 -23.97
C TRP A 63 -9.87 4.54 -23.95
N GLY A 64 -9.13 4.41 -25.02
CA GLY A 64 -7.76 4.90 -25.14
C GLY A 64 -7.61 6.42 -25.10
N GLY A 65 -8.66 7.17 -25.46
CA GLY A 65 -8.64 8.64 -25.31
C GLY A 65 -8.50 9.12 -23.85
N GLY A 66 -8.85 8.26 -22.88
CA GLY A 66 -8.65 8.52 -21.45
C GLY A 66 -7.34 7.97 -20.87
N LEU A 67 -6.47 7.42 -21.73
CA LEU A 67 -5.24 6.75 -21.34
C LEU A 67 -4.01 7.40 -22.00
N ASN A 68 -2.87 7.32 -21.29
CA ASN A 68 -1.56 7.44 -21.89
C ASN A 68 -0.93 6.04 -21.90
N VAL A 69 -0.27 5.68 -22.99
CA VAL A 69 0.68 4.57 -23.01
C VAL A 69 1.90 5.07 -22.25
N LEU A 70 2.27 4.35 -21.22
CA LEU A 70 3.53 4.59 -20.55
C LEU A 70 4.57 3.90 -21.43
N GLU A 71 5.34 4.68 -22.23
CA GLU A 71 6.52 4.15 -22.91
C GLU A 71 7.35 3.43 -21.86
N ASP A 72 7.83 2.24 -22.21
CA ASP A 72 8.76 1.49 -21.37
C ASP A 72 9.99 2.36 -21.16
N ILE A 73 10.01 3.10 -20.04
CA ILE A 73 11.29 3.28 -19.37
C ILE A 73 11.68 1.83 -19.09
N PRO A 74 12.87 1.35 -19.53
CA PRO A 74 13.27 -0.02 -19.25
C PRO A 74 12.82 -0.30 -17.83
N ASP A 75 12.01 -1.32 -17.65
CA ASP A 75 11.70 -1.77 -16.32
C ASP A 75 13.07 -1.78 -15.64
N GLU A 76 13.24 -1.05 -14.54
CA GLU A 76 14.23 -1.48 -13.57
C GLU A 76 13.73 -2.88 -13.27
N GLU A 77 14.23 -3.85 -14.07
CA GLU A 77 13.70 -5.19 -14.15
C GLU A 77 13.60 -5.69 -12.72
N GLU A 78 12.44 -6.27 -12.35
CA GLU A 78 12.51 -7.39 -11.43
C GLU A 78 13.44 -8.40 -12.14
N GLU A 79 14.75 -8.15 -12.07
CA GLU A 79 15.72 -9.20 -12.27
C GLU A 79 15.44 -10.21 -11.16
N ASN A 80 14.63 -11.21 -11.51
CA ASN A 80 14.72 -12.54 -10.92
C ASN A 80 16.06 -13.13 -11.34
N GLY A 81 17.13 -12.39 -11.08
CA GLY A 81 18.47 -12.89 -11.06
C GLY A 81 18.73 -13.39 -9.65
N ASP A 82 19.04 -14.68 -9.51
CA ASP A 82 19.84 -15.22 -8.43
C ASP A 82 21.20 -14.48 -8.40
N HIS A 83 21.18 -13.19 -8.18
CA HIS A 83 22.34 -12.46 -7.71
C HIS A 83 22.43 -12.77 -6.22
N GLU A 84 23.45 -13.57 -5.87
CA GLU A 84 23.98 -13.60 -4.52
C GLU A 84 23.89 -12.18 -3.97
N LEU A 85 23.06 -11.98 -2.95
CA LEU A 85 22.91 -10.74 -2.23
C LEU A 85 24.29 -10.40 -1.67
N GLU A 86 25.12 -9.71 -2.43
CA GLU A 86 26.26 -9.03 -1.83
C GLU A 86 25.68 -8.16 -0.71
N LEU A 87 26.14 -8.42 0.50
CA LEU A 87 25.75 -7.78 1.76
C LEU A 87 25.98 -6.25 1.68
N GLY A 88 25.12 -5.52 0.96
CA GLY A 88 25.30 -4.10 0.68
C GLY A 88 24.59 -3.15 1.64
N ALA A 89 23.43 -3.49 2.17
CA ALA A 89 22.67 -2.56 3.00
C ALA A 89 22.10 -3.24 4.24
N THR A 90 22.80 -3.10 5.37
CA THR A 90 22.28 -3.59 6.65
C THR A 90 21.66 -2.42 7.43
N ILE A 91 20.35 -2.49 7.67
CA ILE A 91 19.70 -1.62 8.65
C ILE A 91 19.92 -2.25 10.03
N SER A 92 20.66 -1.57 10.91
CA SER A 92 20.91 -2.07 12.25
C SER A 92 19.58 -2.28 13.02
N PRO A 93 19.52 -3.24 13.97
CA PRO A 93 18.31 -3.48 14.76
C PRO A 93 17.78 -2.22 15.47
N VAL A 94 18.68 -1.36 15.93
CA VAL A 94 18.31 -0.09 16.57
C VAL A 94 17.61 0.84 15.57
N ARG A 95 18.14 0.96 14.34
CA ARG A 95 17.54 1.79 13.29
C ARG A 95 16.22 1.21 12.79
N LYS A 96 16.15 -0.13 12.63
CA LYS A 96 14.90 -0.81 12.28
C LYS A 96 13.81 -0.52 13.31
N ARG A 97 14.11 -0.68 14.59
CA ARG A 97 13.16 -0.36 15.67
C ARG A 97 12.68 1.09 15.59
N LYS A 98 13.59 2.04 15.36
CA LYS A 98 13.23 3.46 15.23
C LYS A 98 12.33 3.71 14.03
N ILE A 99 12.62 3.10 12.89
CA ILE A 99 11.77 3.12 11.69
C ILE A 99 10.36 2.60 12.02
N GLU A 100 10.26 1.45 12.68
CA GLU A 100 8.98 0.86 13.09
C GLU A 100 8.21 1.76 14.05
N GLN A 101 8.89 2.43 14.98
CA GLN A 101 8.26 3.38 15.89
C GLN A 101 7.69 4.60 15.16
N VAL A 102 8.38 5.12 14.14
CA VAL A 102 7.86 6.21 13.29
C VAL A 102 6.61 5.77 12.56
N ILE A 103 6.63 4.57 11.97
CA ILE A 103 5.47 3.99 11.28
C ILE A 103 4.31 3.77 12.26
N ASN A 104 4.56 3.21 13.44
CA ASN A 104 3.53 3.04 14.47
C ASN A 104 2.91 4.38 14.87
N ALA A 105 3.71 5.44 15.02
CA ALA A 105 3.22 6.78 15.31
C ALA A 105 2.32 7.32 14.20
N PHE A 106 2.64 7.04 12.93
CA PHE A 106 1.78 7.40 11.80
C PHE A 106 0.45 6.63 11.80
N GLU A 107 0.47 5.33 12.08
CA GLU A 107 -0.71 4.46 12.01
C GLU A 107 -1.62 4.57 13.24
N THR A 108 -1.04 4.69 14.44
CA THR A 108 -1.78 4.55 15.70
C THR A 108 -1.62 5.72 16.68
N GLY A 109 -0.76 6.69 16.35
CA GLY A 109 -0.45 7.83 17.21
C GLY A 109 0.38 7.45 18.44
N THR A 110 1.08 6.31 18.46
CA THR A 110 1.97 5.87 19.53
C THR A 110 3.20 5.17 18.95
N ALA A 111 4.36 5.28 19.60
CA ALA A 111 5.59 4.66 19.12
C ALA A 111 5.55 3.11 19.18
N GLU A 112 4.87 2.55 20.18
CA GLU A 112 4.77 1.10 20.38
C GLU A 112 3.67 0.45 19.54
N GLY A 113 2.78 1.26 18.96
CA GLY A 113 1.59 0.79 18.27
C GLY A 113 0.47 0.34 19.23
N LYS A 114 -0.70 0.06 18.72
CA LYS A 114 -1.89 -0.33 19.48
C LYS A 114 -2.38 -1.71 19.05
N TYR A 115 -1.77 -2.76 19.60
CA TYR A 115 -2.06 -4.15 19.22
C TYR A 115 -3.50 -4.61 19.48
N GLY A 116 -4.15 -4.09 20.52
CA GLY A 116 -5.54 -4.38 20.83
C GLY A 116 -6.55 -3.37 20.25
N ALA A 117 -6.12 -2.44 19.40
CA ALA A 117 -7.04 -1.50 18.75
C ALA A 117 -8.00 -2.25 17.83
N LEU A 118 -9.28 -1.90 17.88
CA LEU A 118 -10.28 -2.43 16.96
C LEU A 118 -11.30 -1.34 16.66
N VAL A 119 -11.49 -1.09 15.37
CA VAL A 119 -12.51 -0.17 14.86
C VAL A 119 -13.40 -0.90 13.86
N ARG A 120 -14.61 -0.38 13.67
CA ARG A 120 -15.60 -0.88 12.73
C ARG A 120 -15.81 0.21 11.70
N LEU A 121 -15.31 -0.02 10.48
CA LEU A 121 -15.33 0.98 9.41
C LEU A 121 -16.18 0.49 8.25
N LYS A 122 -16.96 1.41 7.66
CA LYS A 122 -17.73 1.15 6.45
C LYS A 122 -16.88 1.51 5.23
N ASP A 123 -15.87 0.70 4.94
CA ASP A 123 -14.82 0.99 3.96
C ASP A 123 -14.50 -0.17 3.00
N TYR A 124 -15.16 -1.33 3.15
CA TYR A 124 -15.05 -2.44 2.21
C TYR A 124 -16.15 -2.36 1.16
N THR A 125 -15.75 -2.27 -0.12
CA THR A 125 -16.70 -2.37 -1.25
C THR A 125 -16.81 -3.81 -1.70
N ASP A 126 -17.99 -4.39 -1.59
CA ASP A 126 -18.27 -5.73 -2.08
C ASP A 126 -18.10 -5.80 -3.61
N PRO A 127 -17.16 -6.61 -4.13
CA PRO A 127 -16.95 -6.68 -5.57
C PRO A 127 -18.11 -7.28 -6.35
N ALA A 128 -19.00 -8.03 -5.69
CA ALA A 128 -20.15 -8.66 -6.34
C ALA A 128 -21.36 -7.72 -6.47
N THR A 129 -21.59 -6.85 -5.47
CA THR A 129 -22.77 -5.97 -5.42
C THR A 129 -22.44 -4.49 -5.53
N GLY A 130 -21.22 -4.09 -5.25
CA GLY A 130 -20.81 -2.68 -5.16
C GLY A 130 -21.17 -2.01 -3.83
N ASP A 131 -21.80 -2.75 -2.90
CA ASP A 131 -22.23 -2.20 -1.61
C ASP A 131 -21.03 -1.96 -0.69
N LEU A 132 -21.10 -0.86 0.09
CA LEU A 132 -20.18 -0.61 1.17
C LEU A 132 -20.58 -1.41 2.41
N ILE A 133 -19.70 -2.27 2.90
CA ILE A 133 -19.87 -3.12 4.06
C ILE A 133 -19.04 -2.60 5.22
N VAL A 134 -19.60 -2.64 6.43
CA VAL A 134 -18.85 -2.40 7.67
C VAL A 134 -18.00 -3.62 7.94
N GLN A 135 -16.71 -3.41 8.18
CA GLN A 135 -15.75 -4.48 8.51
C GLN A 135 -14.98 -4.18 9.80
N VAL A 136 -14.42 -5.23 10.39
CA VAL A 136 -13.46 -5.11 11.48
C VAL A 136 -12.10 -4.68 10.92
N THR A 137 -11.50 -3.68 11.56
CA THR A 137 -10.10 -3.27 11.36
C THR A 137 -9.39 -3.39 12.71
N TYR A 138 -8.30 -4.17 12.77
CA TYR A 138 -7.73 -4.65 14.01
C TYR A 138 -6.21 -4.48 14.08
N GLY A 139 -5.74 -4.17 15.28
CA GLY A 139 -4.34 -4.20 15.68
C GLY A 139 -3.51 -3.00 15.24
N ARG A 140 -2.20 -3.10 15.46
CA ARG A 140 -1.24 -2.02 15.17
C ARG A 140 -1.15 -1.64 13.69
N SER A 141 -1.45 -2.58 12.82
CA SER A 141 -1.36 -2.44 11.36
C SER A 141 -2.71 -2.20 10.70
N GLN A 142 -3.78 -2.02 11.50
CA GLN A 142 -5.14 -1.86 11.01
C GLN A 142 -5.53 -2.95 9.99
N THR A 143 -5.20 -4.21 10.34
CA THR A 143 -5.51 -5.39 9.51
C THR A 143 -7.02 -5.57 9.38
N THR A 144 -7.52 -5.62 8.15
CA THR A 144 -8.97 -5.64 7.87
C THR A 144 -9.53 -7.04 7.74
N GLU A 145 -10.83 -7.20 8.07
CA GLU A 145 -11.56 -8.47 8.02
C GLU A 145 -11.55 -9.10 6.63
N PHE A 146 -11.81 -8.31 5.59
CA PHE A 146 -11.78 -8.77 4.20
C PHE A 146 -10.37 -8.71 3.57
N GLY A 147 -9.35 -8.35 4.35
CA GLY A 147 -7.95 -8.37 3.98
C GLY A 147 -7.18 -9.53 4.63
N HIS A 148 -6.27 -9.19 5.54
CA HIS A 148 -5.34 -10.15 6.13
C HIS A 148 -5.71 -10.64 7.54
N LEU A 149 -6.86 -10.23 8.10
CA LEU A 149 -7.25 -10.62 9.46
C LEU A 149 -7.37 -12.15 9.61
N LYS A 150 -7.85 -12.82 8.56
CA LYS A 150 -7.95 -14.30 8.58
C LYS A 150 -6.57 -14.95 8.76
N VAL A 151 -5.58 -14.53 7.99
CA VAL A 151 -4.20 -15.05 8.07
C VAL A 151 -3.61 -14.81 9.44
N LEU A 152 -3.84 -13.64 10.03
CA LEU A 152 -3.39 -13.34 11.38
C LEU A 152 -4.02 -14.26 12.43
N VAL A 153 -5.33 -14.48 12.33
CA VAL A 153 -6.04 -15.32 13.31
C VAL A 153 -5.67 -16.81 13.13
N GLU A 154 -5.48 -17.26 11.89
CA GLU A 154 -4.99 -18.62 11.60
C GLU A 154 -3.61 -18.85 12.25
N ASP A 155 -2.64 -17.97 11.98
CA ASP A 155 -1.29 -18.05 12.56
C ASP A 155 -1.33 -18.05 14.11
N TYR A 156 -2.14 -17.17 14.72
CA TYR A 156 -2.29 -17.10 16.16
C TYR A 156 -2.91 -18.36 16.79
N VAL A 157 -3.91 -18.93 16.11
CA VAL A 157 -4.58 -20.18 16.59
C VAL A 157 -3.65 -21.38 16.42
N ASP A 158 -2.93 -21.47 15.33
CA ASP A 158 -1.97 -22.56 15.06
C ASP A 158 -0.83 -22.58 16.09
N GLN A 159 -0.44 -21.40 16.59
CA GLN A 159 0.55 -21.25 17.66
C GLN A 159 -0.04 -21.39 19.08
N GLN A 160 -1.32 -21.72 19.20
CA GLN A 160 -2.00 -21.99 20.47
C GLN A 160 -1.98 -20.81 21.46
N GLY A 161 -2.29 -19.59 20.98
CA GLY A 161 -2.39 -18.41 21.81
C GLY A 161 -3.46 -18.51 22.91
N LEU A 162 -3.38 -17.67 23.93
CA LEU A 162 -4.27 -17.70 25.11
C LEU A 162 -5.78 -17.59 24.76
N PHE A 163 -6.13 -16.98 23.62
CA PHE A 163 -7.50 -16.82 23.12
C PHE A 163 -7.76 -17.66 21.85
N ALA A 164 -6.93 -18.68 21.60
CA ALA A 164 -7.03 -19.50 20.40
C ALA A 164 -8.37 -20.24 20.30
N ASP A 165 -8.83 -20.85 21.39
CA ASP A 165 -10.09 -21.60 21.43
C ASP A 165 -11.30 -20.69 21.16
N GLU A 166 -11.26 -19.43 21.61
CA GLU A 166 -12.31 -18.45 21.38
C GLU A 166 -12.32 -17.95 19.93
N LEU A 167 -11.15 -17.83 19.29
CA LEU A 167 -11.01 -17.30 17.93
C LEU A 167 -11.13 -18.38 16.84
N LYS A 168 -10.77 -19.62 17.14
CA LYS A 168 -10.78 -20.75 16.19
C LYS A 168 -12.12 -20.94 15.44
N PRO A 169 -13.31 -20.85 16.08
CA PRO A 169 -14.58 -21.01 15.36
C PRO A 169 -14.85 -19.91 14.33
N TYR A 170 -14.17 -18.77 14.42
CA TYR A 170 -14.34 -17.62 13.53
C TYR A 170 -13.49 -17.71 12.26
N ILE A 171 -12.45 -18.53 12.20
CA ILE A 171 -11.55 -18.64 11.04
C ILE A 171 -12.31 -18.87 9.74
N ILE A 172 -13.33 -19.74 9.76
CA ILE A 172 -14.16 -20.06 8.59
C ILE A 172 -15.13 -18.95 8.21
N LYS A 173 -15.36 -17.97 9.10
CA LYS A 173 -16.29 -16.85 8.93
C LYS A 173 -15.57 -15.58 8.50
N ILE A 174 -14.31 -15.34 8.95
CA ILE A 174 -13.53 -14.14 8.62
C ILE A 174 -13.43 -13.99 7.10
N GLY A 175 -13.71 -12.79 6.60
CA GLY A 175 -13.69 -12.47 5.17
C GLY A 175 -14.89 -13.00 4.39
N LYS A 176 -15.95 -13.46 5.07
CA LYS A 176 -17.23 -13.87 4.47
C LYS A 176 -18.36 -12.96 4.93
N LYS A 177 -19.48 -13.03 4.21
CA LYS A 177 -20.72 -12.35 4.60
C LYS A 177 -21.60 -13.29 5.43
N PRO A 178 -22.32 -12.74 6.42
CA PRO A 178 -22.23 -11.35 6.92
C PRO A 178 -20.91 -11.07 7.64
N SER A 179 -20.49 -9.79 7.65
CA SER A 179 -19.30 -9.35 8.37
C SER A 179 -19.43 -9.61 9.88
N LEU A 180 -18.31 -9.92 10.52
CA LEU A 180 -18.18 -10.10 11.97
C LEU A 180 -18.12 -8.77 12.75
N ALA A 181 -18.29 -7.64 12.08
CA ALA A 181 -18.23 -6.32 12.73
C ALA A 181 -19.32 -6.14 13.81
N THR A 182 -20.42 -6.88 13.77
CA THR A 182 -21.48 -6.86 14.78
C THR A 182 -21.37 -7.99 15.81
N ASP A 183 -20.41 -8.90 15.65
CA ASP A 183 -20.16 -9.98 16.61
C ASP A 183 -19.25 -9.49 17.74
N ASP A 184 -19.87 -9.13 18.88
CA ASP A 184 -19.13 -8.59 20.01
C ASP A 184 -18.25 -9.64 20.70
N ILE A 185 -18.59 -10.93 20.64
CA ILE A 185 -17.74 -12.01 21.21
C ILE A 185 -16.43 -12.07 20.43
N PHE A 186 -16.51 -12.13 19.11
CA PHE A 186 -15.34 -12.10 18.24
C PHE A 186 -14.49 -10.85 18.44
N CYS A 187 -15.13 -9.68 18.41
CA CYS A 187 -14.44 -8.40 18.55
C CYS A 187 -13.74 -8.27 19.92
N ASN A 188 -14.36 -8.77 21.00
CA ASN A 188 -13.78 -8.73 22.34
C ASN A 188 -12.63 -9.74 22.50
N ALA A 189 -12.73 -10.94 21.92
CA ALA A 189 -11.66 -11.91 21.88
C ALA A 189 -10.41 -11.34 21.18
N LEU A 190 -10.57 -10.69 20.01
CA LEU A 190 -9.48 -9.99 19.32
C LEU A 190 -8.84 -8.90 20.20
N LYS A 191 -9.65 -8.02 20.80
CA LYS A 191 -9.15 -6.95 21.68
C LYS A 191 -8.37 -7.51 22.85
N SER A 192 -8.88 -8.57 23.48
CA SER A 192 -8.26 -9.21 24.64
C SER A 192 -6.93 -9.89 24.24
N ALA A 193 -6.91 -10.58 23.13
CA ALA A 193 -5.70 -11.18 22.59
C ALA A 193 -4.61 -10.13 22.34
N GLY A 194 -4.92 -9.04 21.62
CA GLY A 194 -3.94 -7.99 21.33
C GLY A 194 -3.46 -7.20 22.56
N LYS A 195 -4.27 -7.11 23.62
CA LYS A 195 -3.89 -6.44 24.86
C LYS A 195 -3.06 -7.33 25.78
N ASN A 196 -3.48 -8.58 25.95
CA ASN A 196 -3.07 -9.43 27.06
C ASN A 196 -2.16 -10.58 26.65
N ASP A 197 -2.07 -10.87 25.34
CA ASP A 197 -1.25 -11.99 24.87
C ASP A 197 -0.04 -11.50 24.06
N PRO A 198 1.20 -11.74 24.56
CA PRO A 198 2.42 -11.43 23.81
C PRO A 198 2.49 -12.16 22.45
N LEU A 199 1.88 -13.37 22.33
CA LEU A 199 1.88 -14.11 21.09
C LEU A 199 1.07 -13.42 20.00
N MET A 200 -0.11 -12.86 20.33
CA MET A 200 -0.89 -12.07 19.36
C MET A 200 -0.11 -10.84 18.87
N LYS A 201 0.68 -10.22 19.76
CA LYS A 201 1.56 -9.10 19.37
C LYS A 201 2.63 -9.57 18.39
N SER A 202 3.27 -10.72 18.69
CA SER A 202 4.27 -11.34 17.81
C SER A 202 3.68 -11.70 16.43
N CYS A 203 2.49 -12.32 16.37
CA CYS A 203 1.81 -12.66 15.13
C CYS A 203 1.51 -11.40 14.30
N GLN A 204 1.06 -10.30 14.94
CA GLN A 204 0.86 -9.01 14.25
C GLN A 204 2.17 -8.45 13.69
N ASP A 205 3.26 -8.54 14.46
CA ASP A 205 4.57 -8.07 14.02
C ASP A 205 5.09 -8.90 12.84
N HIS A 206 4.98 -10.22 12.90
CA HIS A 206 5.37 -11.13 11.81
C HIS A 206 4.56 -10.87 10.53
N LEU A 207 3.24 -10.73 10.66
CA LEU A 207 2.39 -10.42 9.51
C LEU A 207 2.80 -9.08 8.86
N PHE A 208 3.05 -8.07 9.68
CA PHE A 208 3.43 -6.74 9.21
C PHE A 208 4.83 -6.74 8.56
N GLU A 209 5.76 -7.45 9.18
CA GLU A 209 7.10 -7.70 8.63
C GLU A 209 7.01 -8.35 7.25
N ALA A 210 6.32 -9.49 7.14
CA ALA A 210 6.23 -10.25 5.90
C ALA A 210 5.49 -9.51 4.78
N LYS A 211 4.46 -8.72 5.12
CA LYS A 211 3.60 -8.06 4.11
C LYS A 211 4.13 -6.72 3.65
N TYR A 212 4.85 -6.00 4.48
CA TYR A 212 5.24 -4.62 4.18
C TYR A 212 6.75 -4.36 4.29
N TYR A 213 7.39 -4.82 5.39
CA TYR A 213 8.80 -4.52 5.59
C TYR A 213 9.68 -5.30 4.62
N GLN A 214 9.48 -6.60 4.50
CA GLN A 214 10.33 -7.45 3.64
C GLN A 214 10.23 -7.05 2.16
N PRO A 215 9.05 -6.81 1.56
CA PRO A 215 8.96 -6.28 0.21
C PRO A 215 9.63 -4.91 0.04
N ALA A 216 9.46 -4.00 1.02
CA ALA A 216 10.11 -2.69 0.99
C ALA A 216 11.63 -2.80 1.12
N PHE A 217 12.12 -3.67 2.00
CA PHE A 217 13.56 -3.92 2.19
C PHE A 217 14.18 -4.60 0.98
N SER A 218 13.48 -5.54 0.35
CA SER A 218 13.92 -6.15 -0.90
C SER A 218 14.10 -5.11 -1.99
N TRP A 219 13.10 -4.24 -2.19
CA TRP A 219 13.18 -3.15 -3.16
C TRP A 219 14.31 -2.17 -2.83
N TYR A 220 14.44 -1.76 -1.55
CA TYR A 220 15.52 -0.89 -1.07
C TYR A 220 16.92 -1.47 -1.38
N SER A 221 17.12 -2.77 -1.09
CA SER A 221 18.40 -3.46 -1.29
C SER A 221 18.72 -3.66 -2.77
N GLN A 222 17.74 -4.09 -3.58
CA GLN A 222 17.90 -4.27 -5.03
C GLN A 222 18.31 -2.96 -5.72
N HIS A 223 17.80 -1.82 -5.25
CA HIS A 223 18.14 -0.52 -5.81
C HIS A 223 19.37 0.14 -5.14
N ARG A 224 20.10 -0.61 -4.28
CA ARG A 224 21.34 -0.20 -3.59
C ARG A 224 21.21 1.07 -2.75
N PHE A 225 20.03 1.27 -2.15
CA PHE A 225 19.89 2.28 -1.10
C PHE A 225 20.63 1.83 0.15
N THR A 226 21.15 2.81 0.94
CA THR A 226 22.00 2.53 2.10
C THR A 226 21.60 3.30 3.36
N HIS A 227 20.90 4.44 3.22
CA HIS A 227 20.54 5.26 4.36
C HIS A 227 19.27 4.79 5.07
N PRO A 228 19.24 4.74 6.41
CA PRO A 228 18.03 4.44 7.19
C PRO A 228 16.83 5.34 6.89
N LEU A 229 17.04 6.63 6.59
CA LEU A 229 15.95 7.53 6.16
C LEU A 229 15.35 7.07 4.83
N SER A 230 16.17 6.59 3.88
CA SER A 230 15.67 6.04 2.63
C SER A 230 14.77 4.82 2.89
N MET A 231 15.21 3.91 3.77
CA MET A 231 14.41 2.76 4.16
C MET A 231 13.08 3.17 4.81
N LEU A 232 13.07 4.17 5.69
CA LEU A 232 11.85 4.70 6.31
C LEU A 232 10.87 5.24 5.25
N VAL A 233 11.34 6.03 4.29
CA VAL A 233 10.51 6.61 3.22
C VAL A 233 9.94 5.52 2.31
N ILE A 234 10.76 4.55 1.91
CA ILE A 234 10.37 3.42 1.07
C ILE A 234 9.35 2.56 1.81
N TYR A 235 9.62 2.19 3.06
CA TYR A 235 8.73 1.38 3.88
C TYR A 235 7.37 2.04 4.09
N ASP A 236 7.34 3.35 4.40
CA ASP A 236 6.09 4.11 4.49
C ASP A 236 5.31 4.10 3.16
N SER A 237 6.00 4.11 2.03
CA SER A 237 5.36 4.03 0.72
C SER A 237 4.68 2.67 0.50
N TYR A 238 5.30 1.58 0.93
CA TYR A 238 4.72 0.25 0.87
C TYR A 238 3.49 0.10 1.78
N ILE A 239 3.54 0.67 2.98
CA ILE A 239 2.40 0.65 3.92
C ILE A 239 1.24 1.48 3.39
N HIS A 240 1.51 2.73 3.01
CA HIS A 240 0.46 3.69 2.66
C HIS A 240 -0.07 3.51 1.24
N SER A 241 0.71 2.94 0.32
CA SER A 241 0.40 2.88 -1.11
C SER A 241 0.67 1.51 -1.77
N GLY A 242 1.12 0.53 -1.00
CA GLY A 242 1.42 -0.83 -1.46
C GLY A 242 2.76 -0.98 -2.18
N SER A 243 3.38 0.10 -2.65
CA SER A 243 4.66 0.10 -3.38
C SER A 243 5.21 1.51 -3.55
N ILE A 244 6.38 1.63 -4.18
CA ILE A 244 6.81 2.88 -4.79
C ILE A 244 5.91 3.18 -6.00
N LEU A 245 5.12 4.27 -5.92
CA LEU A 245 4.15 4.61 -6.94
C LEU A 245 4.85 5.08 -8.23
N ARG A 246 4.79 4.28 -9.29
CA ARG A 246 5.48 4.52 -10.55
C ARG A 246 5.14 5.87 -11.18
N PHE A 247 3.89 6.31 -11.12
CA PHE A 247 3.48 7.61 -11.66
C PHE A 247 4.10 8.79 -10.90
N LEU A 248 4.46 8.64 -9.62
CA LEU A 248 5.24 9.63 -8.86
C LEU A 248 6.72 9.54 -9.25
N ARG A 249 7.26 8.32 -9.34
CA ARG A 249 8.65 8.08 -9.77
C ARG A 249 8.98 8.74 -11.12
N ARG A 250 8.02 8.77 -12.04
CA ARG A 250 8.19 9.36 -13.37
C ARG A 250 8.15 10.90 -13.40
N ARG A 251 7.92 11.56 -12.29
CA ARG A 251 7.88 13.02 -12.20
C ARG A 251 9.24 13.67 -11.94
N PHE A 252 10.29 12.88 -11.78
CA PHE A 252 11.66 13.34 -11.63
C PHE A 252 12.63 12.40 -12.33
N THR A 253 13.82 12.92 -12.70
CA THR A 253 14.76 12.24 -13.59
C THR A 253 15.91 11.53 -12.87
N THR A 254 16.15 11.83 -11.58
CA THR A 254 17.24 11.23 -10.80
C THR A 254 17.11 9.70 -10.81
N ALA A 255 18.14 9.00 -11.29
CA ALA A 255 18.20 7.54 -11.28
C ALA A 255 18.34 7.00 -9.84
N THR A 256 17.97 5.74 -9.62
CA THR A 256 18.27 5.04 -8.36
C THR A 256 19.78 4.80 -8.21
N PRO A 257 20.29 4.56 -6.99
CA PRO A 257 21.71 4.29 -6.75
C PRO A 257 22.28 3.14 -7.60
N VAL A 258 21.53 2.06 -7.81
CA VAL A 258 21.95 0.94 -8.67
C VAL A 258 22.21 1.39 -10.11
N ASN A 259 21.51 2.42 -10.57
CA ASN A 259 21.67 3.02 -11.90
C ASN A 259 22.54 4.29 -11.90
N GLY A 260 23.38 4.47 -10.87
CA GLY A 260 24.36 5.55 -10.77
C GLY A 260 23.80 6.89 -10.27
N GLY A 261 22.54 6.94 -9.79
CA GLY A 261 21.97 8.15 -9.23
C GLY A 261 22.40 8.42 -7.78
N ASP A 262 22.22 9.67 -7.35
CA ASP A 262 22.45 10.07 -5.96
C ASP A 262 21.25 9.69 -5.08
N GLU A 263 21.49 8.90 -4.03
CA GLU A 263 20.45 8.40 -3.12
C GLU A 263 19.68 9.52 -2.43
N LYS A 264 20.40 10.54 -1.94
CA LYS A 264 19.81 11.64 -1.18
C LYS A 264 18.95 12.52 -2.08
N GLU A 265 19.41 12.76 -3.30
CA GLU A 265 18.64 13.50 -4.30
C GLU A 265 17.39 12.71 -4.69
N TRP A 266 17.50 11.40 -4.93
CA TRP A 266 16.37 10.55 -5.29
C TRP A 266 15.28 10.57 -4.21
N ILE A 267 15.64 10.34 -2.95
CA ILE A 267 14.71 10.36 -1.81
C ILE A 267 14.07 11.74 -1.64
N THR A 268 14.86 12.81 -1.76
CA THR A 268 14.36 14.19 -1.69
C THR A 268 13.31 14.45 -2.76
N ASN A 269 13.59 14.06 -4.00
CA ASN A 269 12.68 14.22 -5.13
C ASN A 269 11.41 13.37 -4.97
N TYR A 270 11.55 12.12 -4.51
CA TYR A 270 10.39 11.25 -4.26
C TYR A 270 9.48 11.79 -3.14
N VAL A 271 10.06 12.22 -2.02
CA VAL A 271 9.33 12.81 -0.89
C VAL A 271 8.59 14.07 -1.32
N ASN A 272 9.24 14.98 -2.07
CA ASN A 272 8.63 16.20 -2.56
C ASN A 272 7.48 15.92 -3.55
N THR A 273 7.71 15.00 -4.47
CA THR A 273 6.71 14.60 -5.47
C THR A 273 5.48 13.95 -4.81
N ARG A 274 5.73 13.05 -3.86
CA ARG A 274 4.65 12.40 -3.10
C ARG A 274 3.89 13.39 -2.23
N HIS A 275 4.61 14.34 -1.60
CA HIS A 275 3.97 15.42 -0.84
C HIS A 275 3.03 16.26 -1.68
N GLN A 276 3.49 16.72 -2.86
CA GLN A 276 2.66 17.49 -3.78
C GLN A 276 1.43 16.72 -4.24
N TRP A 277 1.59 15.43 -4.54
CA TRP A 277 0.47 14.58 -4.92
C TRP A 277 -0.55 14.44 -3.80
N LEU A 278 -0.13 14.15 -2.58
CA LEU A 278 -1.01 14.04 -1.41
C LEU A 278 -1.71 15.37 -1.13
N ALA A 279 -0.98 16.48 -1.09
CA ALA A 279 -1.53 17.81 -0.79
C ALA A 279 -2.61 18.25 -1.77
N ASN A 280 -2.50 17.83 -3.04
CA ASN A 280 -3.45 18.19 -4.10
C ASN A 280 -4.41 17.06 -4.47
N HIS A 281 -4.47 15.98 -3.71
CA HIS A 281 -5.30 14.83 -4.04
C HIS A 281 -6.79 15.16 -3.90
N SER A 282 -7.64 14.66 -4.82
CA SER A 282 -9.10 14.88 -4.77
C SER A 282 -9.76 14.28 -3.54
N ASN A 283 -9.25 13.13 -3.04
CA ASN A 283 -9.74 12.50 -1.81
C ASN A 283 -9.20 13.22 -0.56
N PRO A 284 -10.08 13.81 0.30
CA PRO A 284 -9.66 14.48 1.54
C PRO A 284 -8.90 13.58 2.51
N LEU A 285 -9.22 12.29 2.56
CA LEU A 285 -8.54 11.35 3.44
C LEU A 285 -7.05 11.23 3.09
N LEU A 286 -6.71 11.20 1.81
CA LEU A 286 -5.32 11.20 1.38
C LEU A 286 -4.65 12.56 1.61
N ARG A 287 -5.35 13.68 1.40
CA ARG A 287 -4.79 15.00 1.75
C ARG A 287 -4.40 15.10 3.23
N ASN A 288 -5.19 14.49 4.11
CA ASN A 288 -4.90 14.51 5.55
C ASN A 288 -3.63 13.74 5.91
N THR A 289 -3.06 12.93 5.01
CA THR A 289 -1.84 12.14 5.28
C THR A 289 -0.52 12.88 4.97
N VAL A 290 -0.58 14.14 4.58
CA VAL A 290 0.63 14.97 4.29
C VAL A 290 1.57 15.11 5.49
N TYR A 291 1.11 14.86 6.72
CA TYR A 291 1.96 14.89 7.92
C TYR A 291 3.12 13.87 7.82
N ARG A 292 2.92 12.74 7.13
CA ARG A 292 3.96 11.73 6.88
C ARG A 292 5.10 12.32 6.05
N THR A 293 4.76 12.89 4.92
CA THR A 293 5.74 13.51 4.02
C THR A 293 6.34 14.78 4.60
N ASN A 294 5.63 15.53 5.44
CA ASN A 294 6.20 16.64 6.21
C ASN A 294 7.29 16.17 7.16
N CYS A 295 7.04 15.08 7.89
CA CYS A 295 8.04 14.45 8.75
C CYS A 295 9.30 14.09 7.96
N PHE A 296 9.17 13.46 6.79
CA PHE A 296 10.32 13.10 5.95
C PHE A 296 11.07 14.32 5.43
N LYS A 297 10.35 15.37 4.99
CA LYS A 297 10.97 16.64 4.55
C LYS A 297 11.79 17.29 5.67
N GLU A 298 11.30 17.22 6.90
CA GLU A 298 12.03 17.70 8.07
C GLU A 298 13.33 16.90 8.29
N GLN A 299 13.27 15.55 8.17
CA GLN A 299 14.47 14.72 8.31
C GLN A 299 15.50 14.99 7.20
N VAL A 300 15.04 15.19 5.95
CA VAL A 300 15.90 15.60 4.83
C VAL A 300 16.57 16.95 5.12
N ALA A 301 15.78 17.95 5.53
CA ALA A 301 16.29 19.30 5.85
C ALA A 301 17.31 19.30 6.99
N ASN A 302 17.11 18.44 8.00
CA ASN A 302 18.03 18.27 9.13
C ASN A 302 19.21 17.35 8.82
N ALA A 303 19.34 16.86 7.58
CA ALA A 303 20.35 15.88 7.17
C ALA A 303 20.39 14.62 8.06
N ASN A 304 19.24 14.20 8.64
CA ASN A 304 19.11 13.05 9.55
C ASN A 304 19.03 11.72 8.76
N TRP A 305 19.99 11.50 7.88
CA TRP A 305 19.98 10.35 6.95
C TRP A 305 20.15 9.00 7.65
N ASP A 306 20.90 8.98 8.74
CA ASP A 306 21.14 7.79 9.57
C ASP A 306 20.10 7.62 10.70
N LEU A 307 19.10 8.51 10.78
CA LEU A 307 18.08 8.56 11.82
C LEU A 307 18.68 8.60 13.25
N SER A 308 19.83 9.24 13.44
CA SER A 308 20.46 9.39 14.77
C SER A 308 19.76 10.43 15.64
N GLN A 309 19.18 11.45 15.03
CA GLN A 309 18.48 12.52 15.75
C GLN A 309 17.05 12.12 16.10
N ALA A 310 16.47 12.76 17.10
CA ALA A 310 15.05 12.57 17.45
C ALA A 310 14.13 12.92 16.27
N ILE A 311 13.04 12.18 16.13
CA ILE A 311 12.06 12.34 15.04
C ILE A 311 10.70 12.66 15.65
N ARG A 312 10.07 13.73 15.18
CA ARG A 312 8.68 14.04 15.55
C ARG A 312 7.73 13.49 14.48
N ALA A 313 7.01 12.43 14.82
CA ALA A 313 6.07 11.74 13.93
C ALA A 313 4.66 11.79 14.50
N ASN A 314 3.71 12.41 13.80
CA ASN A 314 2.29 12.49 14.20
C ASN A 314 2.10 12.88 15.69
N GLY A 315 2.84 13.89 16.18
CA GLY A 315 2.79 14.37 17.54
C GLY A 315 3.61 13.57 18.59
N VAL A 316 4.20 12.43 18.18
CA VAL A 316 5.05 11.58 19.03
C VAL A 316 6.52 11.90 18.74
N THR A 317 7.33 12.05 19.81
CA THR A 317 8.79 12.18 19.70
C THR A 317 9.42 10.79 19.88
N ILE A 318 10.28 10.41 18.94
CA ILE A 318 10.99 9.14 18.90
C ILE A 318 12.49 9.42 18.93
N ASN A 319 13.15 8.93 19.97
CA ASN A 319 14.56 9.18 20.25
C ASN A 319 15.49 8.12 19.62
#